data_060b51f8dca7baf8430bfa2639e925fd
#
_entry.id   060b51f8dca7baf8430bfa2639e925fd
#
_cell.length_a   1.000
_cell.length_b   1.000
_cell.length_c   1.000
_cell.angle_alpha   90.00
_cell.angle_beta   90.00
_cell.angle_gamma   90.00
#
_symmetry.space_group_name_H-M   'P 1'
#
loop_
_entity.id
_entity.type
_entity.pdbx_description
1 polymer ?
#
loop_
_entity_poly.entity_id
_entity_poly.type
_entity_poly.pdbx_seq_one_letter_code
_entity_poly.pdbx_strand_id
1 'polypeptide(L)'
;FYSTIGSRIAQDIRQIGSAIHALSVAEGDAQDRAWPGDRGLYMTGGWEVVARAGLIENAPRIGEESVALLSAPQSPSGVTDIVLGGSQVSLQIHESCGHAAELDRALGWEANFSGTSFLEPDLRGKLQYGSPLVTIVIDNTLAGGLATCGWDDEGSPSGTSDIVRAGTFAGFEMSRDTARMVGSSTNACVRAESWQHVPMIRMCNLNLLPGEYTLDQMIEEVDDGIYMESNRSWSIDDKRLNFQFGCQVAWEIKRGKLGRMLKNPTYAGVTPQFWGSCDAIGEPTTWVPWGTPNCGKGEPMQVGRTTQAAAPARFRGVRVGVGYDGR
;
A
#
# COMPACT_ATOMS: atom_id res chain seq x y z
N PHE A 1 -13.44 5.24 -25.63
CA PHE A 1 -14.69 4.76 -25.03
C PHE A 1 -15.87 5.51 -25.62
N TYR A 2 -16.93 4.75 -25.93
CA TYR A 2 -18.20 5.29 -26.42
C TYR A 2 -19.34 4.61 -25.66
N SER A 3 -20.40 5.34 -25.35
CA SER A 3 -21.57 4.76 -24.71
C SER A 3 -22.87 5.26 -25.36
N THR A 4 -23.95 4.50 -25.17
CA THR A 4 -25.30 4.85 -25.64
C THR A 4 -25.90 6.06 -24.94
N ILE A 5 -25.35 6.45 -23.79
CA ILE A 5 -25.71 7.69 -23.07
C ILE A 5 -24.96 8.92 -23.57
N GLY A 6 -24.20 8.79 -24.67
CA GLY A 6 -23.56 9.91 -25.37
C GLY A 6 -22.11 10.17 -25.01
N SER A 7 -21.48 9.37 -24.14
CA SER A 7 -20.06 9.55 -23.79
C SER A 7 -19.17 9.26 -24.98
N ARG A 8 -18.17 10.14 -25.20
CA ARG A 8 -17.09 9.97 -26.18
C ARG A 8 -15.79 10.37 -25.52
N ILE A 9 -14.97 9.39 -25.15
CA ILE A 9 -13.75 9.60 -24.35
C ILE A 9 -12.57 9.01 -25.11
N ALA A 10 -11.49 9.78 -25.26
CA ALA A 10 -10.19 9.33 -25.74
C ALA A 10 -9.13 9.71 -24.72
N GLN A 11 -8.34 8.76 -24.27
CA GLN A 11 -7.27 8.96 -23.30
C GLN A 11 -6.00 8.30 -23.80
N ASP A 12 -4.86 8.98 -23.71
CA ASP A 12 -3.52 8.44 -23.95
C ASP A 12 -2.76 8.48 -22.62
N ILE A 13 -2.59 7.33 -22.00
CA ILE A 13 -1.98 7.17 -20.67
C ILE A 13 -0.69 6.39 -20.83
N ARG A 14 0.45 7.05 -20.55
CA ARG A 14 1.77 6.44 -20.61
C ARG A 14 2.23 6.10 -19.22
N GLN A 15 2.69 4.88 -19.03
CA GLN A 15 3.15 4.36 -17.76
C GLN A 15 4.51 3.72 -17.93
N ILE A 16 5.40 3.97 -16.98
CA ILE A 16 6.75 3.42 -16.96
C ILE A 16 7.10 3.03 -15.53
N GLY A 17 7.98 2.07 -15.39
CA GLY A 17 8.52 1.69 -14.08
C GLY A 17 9.91 1.11 -14.20
N SER A 18 10.65 1.17 -13.10
CA SER A 18 12.01 0.66 -13.04
C SER A 18 12.38 0.24 -11.61
N ALA A 19 13.23 -0.78 -11.52
CA ALA A 19 13.79 -1.27 -10.27
C ALA A 19 15.19 -1.83 -10.51
N ILE A 20 15.95 -1.95 -9.42
CA ILE A 20 17.12 -2.83 -9.34
C ILE A 20 16.90 -3.83 -8.21
N HIS A 21 17.41 -5.02 -8.38
CA HIS A 21 17.40 -6.08 -7.39
C HIS A 21 18.81 -6.65 -7.23
N ALA A 22 19.21 -6.89 -5.99
CA ALA A 22 20.43 -7.60 -5.64
C ALA A 22 20.07 -8.83 -4.82
N LEU A 23 20.48 -10.00 -5.29
CA LEU A 23 20.33 -11.27 -4.58
C LEU A 23 21.70 -11.77 -4.16
N SER A 24 21.89 -11.98 -2.86
CA SER A 24 23.08 -12.58 -2.29
C SER A 24 22.76 -13.96 -1.72
N VAL A 25 23.57 -14.95 -2.07
CA VAL A 25 23.39 -16.35 -1.69
C VAL A 25 24.62 -16.85 -0.96
N ALA A 26 24.42 -17.47 0.19
CA ALA A 26 25.43 -18.21 0.92
C ALA A 26 24.88 -19.58 1.30
N GLU A 27 25.75 -20.46 1.87
CA GLU A 27 25.30 -21.78 2.31
C GLU A 27 24.13 -21.68 3.32
N GLY A 28 22.97 -22.17 2.90
CA GLY A 28 21.77 -22.22 3.73
C GLY A 28 20.95 -20.92 3.83
N ASP A 29 21.34 -19.82 3.17
CA ASP A 29 20.61 -18.55 3.20
C ASP A 29 20.65 -17.82 1.85
N ALA A 30 19.59 -17.08 1.57
CA ALA A 30 19.47 -16.18 0.43
C ALA A 30 18.74 -14.89 0.85
N GLN A 31 19.37 -13.75 0.62
CA GLN A 31 18.85 -12.46 0.98
C GLN A 31 18.77 -11.54 -0.24
N ASP A 32 17.68 -10.84 -0.36
CA ASP A 32 17.40 -9.92 -1.47
C ASP A 32 17.19 -8.49 -0.98
N ARG A 33 17.62 -7.54 -1.80
CA ARG A 33 17.33 -6.12 -1.66
C ARG A 33 16.89 -5.54 -2.98
N ALA A 34 15.91 -4.67 -2.93
CA ALA A 34 15.41 -3.96 -4.11
C ALA A 34 15.38 -2.45 -3.86
N TRP A 35 15.42 -1.68 -4.93
CA TRP A 35 15.32 -0.24 -4.90
C TRP A 35 14.57 0.28 -6.15
N PRO A 36 13.70 1.30 -5.99
CA PRO A 36 13.32 2.06 -4.77
C PRO A 36 12.13 1.48 -3.99
N GLY A 37 12.03 0.23 -3.79
CA GLY A 37 11.03 -0.58 -3.11
C GLY A 37 11.06 -1.98 -3.69
N ASP A 38 10.27 -2.90 -3.19
CA ASP A 38 10.29 -4.30 -3.64
C ASP A 38 9.93 -4.46 -5.13
N ARG A 39 9.00 -3.64 -5.62
CA ARG A 39 8.53 -3.68 -7.02
C ARG A 39 9.16 -2.60 -7.90
N GLY A 40 9.88 -1.65 -7.31
CA GLY A 40 10.40 -0.47 -7.99
C GLY A 40 9.46 0.73 -7.94
N LEU A 41 9.79 1.77 -8.69
CA LEU A 41 8.96 2.94 -8.88
C LEU A 41 8.22 2.84 -10.21
N TYR A 42 6.89 2.75 -10.15
CA TYR A 42 5.99 2.74 -11.30
C TYR A 42 5.08 3.95 -11.25
N MET A 43 5.04 4.73 -12.33
CA MET A 43 4.25 5.97 -12.40
C MET A 43 3.69 6.18 -13.81
N THR A 44 2.69 7.03 -13.92
CA THR A 44 2.32 7.66 -15.17
C THR A 44 3.35 8.73 -15.50
N GLY A 45 3.94 8.65 -16.69
CA GLY A 45 5.01 9.54 -17.12
C GLY A 45 5.87 8.93 -18.23
N GLY A 46 7.07 9.46 -18.39
CA GLY A 46 8.08 9.04 -19.34
C GLY A 46 9.40 8.68 -18.67
N TRP A 47 10.51 8.85 -19.42
CA TRP A 47 11.85 8.48 -18.93
C TRP A 47 12.31 9.23 -17.68
N GLU A 48 11.72 10.38 -17.38
CA GLU A 48 11.98 11.16 -16.16
C GLU A 48 11.64 10.37 -14.87
N VAL A 49 10.70 9.43 -14.93
CA VAL A 49 10.38 8.54 -13.79
C VAL A 49 11.56 7.59 -13.52
N VAL A 50 12.17 7.03 -14.57
CA VAL A 50 13.35 6.16 -14.45
C VAL A 50 14.53 6.94 -13.89
N ALA A 51 14.77 8.16 -14.41
CA ALA A 51 15.84 9.03 -13.91
C ALA A 51 15.64 9.38 -12.42
N ARG A 52 14.41 9.68 -12.02
CA ARG A 52 14.06 9.98 -10.61
C ARG A 52 14.30 8.81 -9.67
N ALA A 53 14.19 7.57 -10.15
CA ALA A 53 14.39 6.37 -9.34
C ALA A 53 15.82 6.23 -8.80
N GLY A 54 16.82 6.91 -9.41
CA GLY A 54 18.21 6.92 -8.91
C GLY A 54 18.83 5.53 -8.84
N LEU A 55 18.60 4.70 -9.88
CA LEU A 55 18.98 3.27 -9.83
C LEU A 55 20.49 3.08 -9.78
N ILE A 56 21.24 3.83 -10.58
CA ILE A 56 22.70 3.71 -10.69
C ILE A 56 23.36 4.14 -9.38
N GLU A 57 22.89 5.24 -8.82
CA GLU A 57 23.42 5.82 -7.57
C GLU A 57 23.19 4.90 -6.37
N ASN A 58 22.10 4.15 -6.37
CA ASN A 58 21.75 3.24 -5.27
C ASN A 58 22.25 1.81 -5.47
N ALA A 59 22.68 1.41 -6.68
CA ALA A 59 23.09 0.04 -6.96
C ALA A 59 24.21 -0.48 -6.03
N PRO A 60 25.28 0.27 -5.74
CA PRO A 60 26.32 -0.21 -4.81
C PRO A 60 25.75 -0.48 -3.41
N ARG A 61 24.98 0.46 -2.85
CA ARG A 61 24.36 0.33 -1.53
C ARG A 61 23.45 -0.90 -1.44
N ILE A 62 22.60 -1.12 -2.44
CA ILE A 62 21.65 -2.26 -2.48
C ILE A 62 22.40 -3.59 -2.56
N GLY A 63 23.49 -3.64 -3.33
CA GLY A 63 24.40 -4.80 -3.37
C GLY A 63 25.07 -5.08 -2.01
N GLU A 64 25.64 -4.06 -1.38
CA GLU A 64 26.27 -4.17 -0.07
C GLU A 64 25.28 -4.60 1.03
N GLU A 65 24.08 -4.02 1.04
CA GLU A 65 23.01 -4.39 1.99
C GLU A 65 22.59 -5.86 1.80
N SER A 66 22.44 -6.35 0.57
CA SER A 66 22.07 -7.74 0.32
C SER A 66 23.12 -8.74 0.84
N VAL A 67 24.41 -8.40 0.72
CA VAL A 67 25.51 -9.19 1.29
C VAL A 67 25.51 -9.13 2.82
N ALA A 68 25.35 -7.93 3.39
CA ALA A 68 25.32 -7.72 4.84
C ALA A 68 24.18 -8.49 5.52
N LEU A 69 23.02 -8.60 4.86
CA LEU A 69 21.89 -9.36 5.36
C LEU A 69 22.18 -10.85 5.58
N LEU A 70 23.08 -11.47 4.82
CA LEU A 70 23.44 -12.88 5.03
C LEU A 70 24.01 -13.12 6.43
N SER A 71 24.77 -12.17 6.97
CA SER A 71 25.36 -12.24 8.31
C SER A 71 24.57 -11.49 9.39
N ALA A 72 23.53 -10.75 9.01
CA ALA A 72 22.71 -10.00 9.96
C ALA A 72 21.96 -10.94 10.93
N PRO A 73 21.76 -10.53 12.19
CA PRO A 73 20.94 -11.28 13.12
C PRO A 73 19.47 -11.29 12.66
N GLN A 74 18.74 -12.31 13.08
CA GLN A 74 17.29 -12.38 12.86
C GLN A 74 16.58 -11.23 13.57
N SER A 75 15.52 -10.71 12.95
CA SER A 75 14.64 -9.77 13.61
C SER A 75 14.01 -10.42 14.85
N PRO A 76 13.91 -9.69 15.98
CA PRO A 76 13.34 -10.23 17.21
C PRO A 76 11.83 -10.49 17.07
N SER A 77 11.31 -11.34 17.95
CA SER A 77 9.87 -11.57 18.12
C SER A 77 9.38 -10.89 19.40
N GLY A 78 8.15 -10.39 19.38
CA GLY A 78 7.54 -9.75 20.54
C GLY A 78 6.58 -8.61 20.16
N VAL A 79 6.44 -7.65 21.05
CA VAL A 79 5.67 -6.42 20.83
C VAL A 79 6.61 -5.25 20.98
N THR A 80 6.68 -4.39 19.96
CA THR A 80 7.57 -3.22 19.95
C THR A 80 7.01 -2.12 19.06
N ASP A 81 7.61 -0.95 19.11
CA ASP A 81 7.30 0.15 18.18
C ASP A 81 7.96 -0.10 16.83
N ILE A 82 7.27 0.19 15.76
CA ILE A 82 7.83 0.08 14.41
C ILE A 82 7.69 1.37 13.63
N VAL A 83 8.69 1.65 12.81
CA VAL A 83 8.63 2.67 11.75
C VAL A 83 8.69 1.92 10.42
N LEU A 84 7.74 2.19 9.54
CA LEU A 84 7.69 1.61 8.20
C LEU A 84 8.11 2.65 7.16
N GLY A 85 8.99 2.28 6.24
CA GLY A 85 9.30 3.08 5.07
C GLY A 85 8.10 3.24 4.13
N GLY A 86 8.07 4.31 3.34
CA GLY A 86 6.91 4.69 2.52
C GLY A 86 6.42 3.59 1.57
N SER A 87 7.32 2.81 0.95
CA SER A 87 6.94 1.68 0.07
C SER A 87 6.21 0.58 0.84
N GLN A 88 6.60 0.30 2.08
CA GLN A 88 5.93 -0.68 2.93
C GLN A 88 4.57 -0.15 3.44
N VAL A 89 4.48 1.14 3.78
CA VAL A 89 3.19 1.79 4.11
C VAL A 89 2.23 1.74 2.92
N SER A 90 2.75 1.94 1.70
CA SER A 90 1.97 1.80 0.46
C SER A 90 1.32 0.43 0.34
N LEU A 91 2.07 -0.66 0.54
CA LEU A 91 1.50 -2.01 0.53
C LEU A 91 0.50 -2.23 1.68
N GLN A 92 0.79 -1.69 2.86
CA GLN A 92 -0.13 -1.76 4.00
C GLN A 92 -1.49 -1.11 3.67
N ILE A 93 -1.49 0.05 2.99
CA ILE A 93 -2.71 0.70 2.49
C ILE A 93 -3.40 -0.19 1.46
N HIS A 94 -2.66 -0.69 0.48
CA HIS A 94 -3.16 -1.54 -0.60
C HIS A 94 -3.97 -2.72 -0.07
N GLU A 95 -3.37 -3.49 0.84
CA GLU A 95 -3.94 -4.75 1.32
C GLU A 95 -5.02 -4.54 2.39
N SER A 96 -4.77 -3.67 3.37
CA SER A 96 -5.66 -3.55 4.52
C SER A 96 -6.78 -2.52 4.34
N CYS A 97 -6.60 -1.51 3.50
CA CYS A 97 -7.60 -0.48 3.24
C CYS A 97 -8.20 -0.60 1.84
N GLY A 98 -7.37 -0.63 0.80
CA GLY A 98 -7.82 -0.60 -0.58
C GLY A 98 -8.74 -1.76 -0.92
N HIS A 99 -8.25 -2.98 -0.84
CA HIS A 99 -9.08 -4.15 -1.12
C HIS A 99 -10.27 -4.29 -0.18
N ALA A 100 -10.18 -3.84 1.08
CA ALA A 100 -11.31 -3.86 2.00
C ALA A 100 -12.41 -2.85 1.60
N ALA A 101 -12.01 -1.73 0.97
CA ALA A 101 -12.92 -0.65 0.60
C ALA A 101 -13.57 -0.83 -0.79
N GLU A 102 -13.27 -1.87 -1.54
CA GLU A 102 -13.97 -2.21 -2.78
C GLU A 102 -15.40 -2.65 -2.45
N LEU A 103 -16.42 -1.88 -2.86
CA LEU A 103 -17.80 -2.09 -2.40
C LEU A 103 -18.42 -3.40 -2.92
N ASP A 104 -18.08 -3.85 -4.12
CA ASP A 104 -18.50 -5.16 -4.64
C ASP A 104 -17.99 -6.32 -3.77
N ARG A 105 -16.76 -6.20 -3.25
CA ARG A 105 -16.19 -7.14 -2.28
C ARG A 105 -16.97 -7.11 -0.97
N ALA A 106 -17.26 -5.93 -0.43
CA ALA A 106 -18.05 -5.76 0.79
C ALA A 106 -19.48 -6.32 0.64
N LEU A 107 -20.05 -6.24 -0.56
CA LEU A 107 -21.34 -6.84 -0.91
C LEU A 107 -21.27 -8.36 -1.19
N GLY A 108 -20.09 -8.95 -1.15
CA GLY A 108 -19.89 -10.39 -1.33
C GLY A 108 -19.82 -10.87 -2.79
N TRP A 109 -19.71 -9.96 -3.76
CA TRP A 109 -19.64 -10.35 -5.19
C TRP A 109 -18.33 -11.04 -5.55
N GLU A 110 -17.27 -10.80 -4.79
CA GLU A 110 -15.94 -11.39 -4.96
C GLU A 110 -15.67 -12.61 -4.03
N ALA A 111 -16.65 -13.02 -3.24
CA ALA A 111 -16.47 -14.04 -2.19
C ALA A 111 -15.93 -15.37 -2.71
N ASN A 112 -16.20 -15.71 -3.97
CA ASN A 112 -15.79 -16.97 -4.57
C ASN A 112 -14.28 -17.05 -4.89
N PHE A 113 -13.64 -15.92 -5.13
CA PHE A 113 -12.24 -15.87 -5.55
C PHE A 113 -11.37 -14.94 -4.69
N SER A 114 -11.79 -13.70 -4.51
CA SER A 114 -10.97 -12.66 -3.88
C SER A 114 -11.34 -12.38 -2.42
N GLY A 115 -12.28 -13.11 -1.85
CA GLY A 115 -12.76 -12.95 -0.48
C GLY A 115 -13.81 -11.86 -0.31
N THR A 116 -14.03 -11.46 0.93
CA THR A 116 -15.02 -10.47 1.35
C THR A 116 -14.35 -9.26 1.97
N SER A 117 -15.05 -8.49 2.80
CA SER A 117 -14.51 -7.37 3.54
C SER A 117 -15.03 -7.36 4.98
N PHE A 118 -14.21 -6.85 5.89
CA PHE A 118 -14.68 -6.49 7.24
C PHE A 118 -15.39 -5.13 7.25
N LEU A 119 -15.23 -4.33 6.19
CA LEU A 119 -15.93 -3.06 6.01
C LEU A 119 -17.32 -3.33 5.46
N GLU A 120 -18.32 -3.19 6.32
CA GLU A 120 -19.72 -3.33 5.92
C GLU A 120 -20.34 -1.94 5.67
N PRO A 121 -21.33 -1.81 4.76
CA PRO A 121 -21.91 -0.51 4.41
C PRO A 121 -22.48 0.29 5.59
N ASP A 122 -23.02 -0.39 6.60
CA ASP A 122 -23.60 0.24 7.80
C ASP A 122 -22.57 0.73 8.81
N LEU A 123 -21.29 0.38 8.64
CA LEU A 123 -20.15 0.87 9.42
C LEU A 123 -19.66 2.24 8.96
N ARG A 124 -20.09 2.69 7.79
CA ARG A 124 -19.72 3.99 7.23
C ARG A 124 -20.11 5.13 8.19
N GLY A 125 -19.14 5.98 8.51
CA GLY A 125 -19.28 7.08 9.47
C GLY A 125 -19.31 6.66 10.95
N LYS A 126 -19.15 5.37 11.26
CA LYS A 126 -19.24 4.84 12.63
C LYS A 126 -17.98 4.11 13.08
N LEU A 127 -17.34 3.36 12.18
CA LEU A 127 -16.17 2.56 12.51
C LEU A 127 -14.94 3.46 12.71
N GLN A 128 -14.32 3.37 13.88
CA GLN A 128 -12.97 3.89 14.10
C GLN A 128 -11.98 2.96 13.40
N TYR A 129 -11.54 3.35 12.22
CA TYR A 129 -10.63 2.58 11.37
C TYR A 129 -9.17 2.74 11.79
N GLY A 130 -8.78 3.93 12.24
CA GLY A 130 -7.41 4.29 12.58
C GLY A 130 -7.33 5.40 13.61
N SER A 131 -6.13 5.86 13.92
CA SER A 131 -5.92 7.05 14.75
C SER A 131 -6.45 8.32 14.04
N PRO A 132 -6.67 9.43 14.75
CA PRO A 132 -7.12 10.68 14.13
C PRO A 132 -6.15 11.26 13.07
N LEU A 133 -4.88 10.81 13.06
CA LEU A 133 -3.90 11.20 12.04
C LEU A 133 -4.15 10.52 10.69
N VAL A 134 -4.84 9.38 10.68
CA VAL A 134 -5.03 8.56 9.47
C VAL A 134 -6.16 9.15 8.63
N THR A 135 -5.79 9.72 7.50
CA THR A 135 -6.73 10.12 6.44
C THR A 135 -6.28 9.49 5.13
N ILE A 136 -7.13 8.63 4.58
CA ILE A 136 -6.87 7.89 3.34
C ILE A 136 -7.91 8.31 2.30
N VAL A 137 -7.43 8.78 1.15
CA VAL A 137 -8.29 9.33 0.09
C VAL A 137 -8.06 8.62 -1.24
N ILE A 138 -9.13 8.47 -2.01
CA ILE A 138 -9.02 8.23 -3.45
C ILE A 138 -8.72 9.56 -4.11
N ASP A 139 -7.73 9.59 -5.00
CA ASP A 139 -7.48 10.72 -5.89
C ASP A 139 -7.11 10.20 -7.29
N ASN A 140 -8.13 10.09 -8.15
CA ASN A 140 -7.94 9.64 -9.53
C ASN A 140 -7.39 10.73 -10.45
N THR A 141 -7.04 11.89 -9.90
CA THR A 141 -6.39 13.02 -10.59
C THR A 141 -4.91 13.16 -10.19
N LEU A 142 -4.41 12.33 -9.26
CA LEU A 142 -3.05 12.38 -8.75
C LEU A 142 -2.00 12.33 -9.88
N ALA A 143 -1.18 13.35 -9.99
CA ALA A 143 -0.10 13.38 -10.95
C ALA A 143 0.90 12.23 -10.71
N GLY A 144 1.17 11.44 -11.75
CA GLY A 144 2.05 10.28 -11.67
C GLY A 144 1.38 8.99 -11.19
N GLY A 145 0.14 9.02 -10.72
CA GLY A 145 -0.58 7.82 -10.30
C GLY A 145 -0.90 6.87 -11.47
N LEU A 146 -0.76 5.55 -11.27
CA LEU A 146 -1.04 4.55 -12.30
C LEU A 146 -2.53 4.42 -12.62
N ALA A 147 -3.41 4.76 -11.68
CA ALA A 147 -4.86 4.76 -11.89
C ALA A 147 -5.40 6.16 -12.26
N THR A 148 -4.52 7.12 -12.50
CA THR A 148 -4.92 8.47 -12.90
C THR A 148 -5.53 8.44 -14.31
N CYS A 149 -6.73 8.99 -14.41
CA CYS A 149 -7.50 9.08 -15.65
C CYS A 149 -8.43 10.30 -15.61
N GLY A 150 -8.95 10.73 -16.75
CA GLY A 150 -9.99 11.76 -16.79
C GLY A 150 -11.37 11.21 -16.49
N TRP A 151 -11.62 9.96 -16.89
CA TRP A 151 -12.87 9.21 -16.71
C TRP A 151 -12.56 7.74 -16.52
N ASP A 152 -13.37 7.06 -15.71
CA ASP A 152 -13.33 5.62 -15.59
C ASP A 152 -13.99 4.89 -16.78
N ASP A 153 -14.01 3.56 -16.76
CA ASP A 153 -14.58 2.75 -17.85
C ASP A 153 -16.13 2.64 -17.81
N GLU A 154 -16.80 3.32 -16.88
CA GLU A 154 -18.23 3.65 -16.95
C GLU A 154 -18.50 5.04 -17.51
N GLY A 155 -17.44 5.82 -17.83
CA GLY A 155 -17.54 7.21 -18.27
C GLY A 155 -17.83 8.19 -17.14
N SER A 156 -17.56 7.81 -15.90
CA SER A 156 -17.69 8.69 -14.72
C SER A 156 -16.45 9.57 -14.61
N PRO A 157 -16.59 10.90 -14.39
CA PRO A 157 -15.42 11.77 -14.27
C PRO A 157 -14.63 11.49 -13.00
N SER A 158 -13.32 11.55 -13.11
CA SER A 158 -12.41 11.40 -11.98
C SER A 158 -12.53 12.54 -10.97
N GLY A 159 -12.12 12.26 -9.74
CA GLY A 159 -12.16 13.21 -8.64
C GLY A 159 -11.49 12.62 -7.39
N THR A 160 -11.81 13.22 -6.26
CA THR A 160 -11.32 12.81 -4.93
C THR A 160 -12.47 12.37 -4.04
N SER A 161 -12.23 11.38 -3.19
CA SER A 161 -13.19 10.97 -2.15
C SER A 161 -12.49 10.32 -0.97
N ASP A 162 -13.08 10.45 0.23
CA ASP A 162 -12.50 9.86 1.42
C ASP A 162 -12.90 8.39 1.57
N ILE A 163 -11.92 7.57 1.91
CA ILE A 163 -12.13 6.21 2.42
C ILE A 163 -12.02 6.20 3.94
N VAL A 164 -11.01 6.88 4.48
CA VAL A 164 -10.87 7.13 5.92
C VAL A 164 -10.62 8.61 6.11
N ARG A 165 -11.38 9.26 6.99
CA ARG A 165 -11.19 10.67 7.34
C ARG A 165 -10.94 10.81 8.84
N ALA A 166 -9.78 11.33 9.20
CA ALA A 166 -9.37 11.51 10.60
C ALA A 166 -9.68 10.26 11.45
N GLY A 167 -9.26 9.09 10.96
CA GLY A 167 -9.44 7.80 11.60
C GLY A 167 -10.82 7.14 11.44
N THR A 168 -11.83 7.84 10.96
CA THR A 168 -13.18 7.28 10.79
C THR A 168 -13.37 6.74 9.37
N PHE A 169 -13.89 5.52 9.24
CA PHE A 169 -14.26 4.96 7.94
C PHE A 169 -15.37 5.79 7.28
N ALA A 170 -15.10 6.34 6.09
CA ALA A 170 -15.93 7.34 5.43
C ALA A 170 -16.60 6.85 4.14
N GLY A 171 -16.02 5.89 3.41
CA GLY A 171 -16.55 5.50 2.11
C GLY A 171 -15.90 4.27 1.48
N PHE A 172 -16.36 3.96 0.28
CA PHE A 172 -15.93 2.83 -0.53
C PHE A 172 -15.45 3.27 -1.91
N GLU A 173 -14.73 2.41 -2.60
CA GLU A 173 -14.55 2.44 -4.04
C GLU A 173 -15.80 1.88 -4.72
N MET A 174 -16.42 2.64 -5.63
CA MET A 174 -17.78 2.34 -6.09
C MET A 174 -17.93 2.45 -7.61
N SER A 175 -18.74 1.54 -8.16
CA SER A 175 -19.35 1.66 -9.48
C SER A 175 -20.67 2.46 -9.38
N ARG A 176 -21.28 2.78 -10.52
CA ARG A 176 -22.61 3.41 -10.54
C ARG A 176 -23.69 2.51 -9.92
N ASP A 177 -23.58 1.20 -10.16
CA ASP A 177 -24.56 0.23 -9.65
C ASP A 177 -24.43 0.05 -8.13
N THR A 178 -23.22 -0.20 -7.64
CA THR A 178 -22.99 -0.41 -6.21
C THR A 178 -23.25 0.86 -5.40
N ALA A 179 -22.89 2.04 -5.92
CA ALA A 179 -23.18 3.32 -5.27
C ALA A 179 -24.68 3.52 -5.02
N ARG A 180 -25.54 3.14 -5.99
CA ARG A 180 -27.01 3.22 -5.82
C ARG A 180 -27.50 2.31 -4.70
N MET A 181 -26.90 1.14 -4.50
CA MET A 181 -27.30 0.20 -3.44
C MET A 181 -27.08 0.77 -2.04
N VAL A 182 -26.12 1.67 -1.88
CA VAL A 182 -25.80 2.31 -0.59
C VAL A 182 -26.23 3.79 -0.53
N GLY A 183 -27.08 4.24 -1.48
CA GLY A 183 -27.59 5.60 -1.52
C GLY A 183 -26.51 6.66 -1.75
N SER A 184 -25.49 6.36 -2.55
CA SER A 184 -24.33 7.22 -2.83
C SER A 184 -24.20 7.49 -4.33
N SER A 185 -23.16 8.23 -4.70
CA SER A 185 -22.72 8.44 -6.09
C SER A 185 -21.41 7.72 -6.34
N THR A 186 -21.20 7.25 -7.58
CA THR A 186 -19.91 6.65 -7.99
C THR A 186 -18.77 7.64 -7.80
N ASN A 187 -17.58 7.11 -7.55
CA ASN A 187 -16.34 7.87 -7.41
C ASN A 187 -15.28 7.46 -8.44
N ALA A 188 -15.76 6.99 -9.61
CA ALA A 188 -14.94 6.66 -10.76
C ALA A 188 -13.86 5.59 -10.48
N CYS A 189 -14.26 4.50 -9.85
CA CYS A 189 -13.37 3.40 -9.50
C CYS A 189 -13.56 2.15 -10.37
N VAL A 190 -14.19 2.30 -11.55
CA VAL A 190 -14.47 1.16 -12.44
C VAL A 190 -13.44 1.12 -13.56
N ARG A 191 -12.79 -0.03 -13.72
CA ARG A 191 -11.82 -0.25 -14.79
C ARG A 191 -11.86 -1.67 -15.32
N ALA A 192 -11.54 -1.83 -16.59
CA ALA A 192 -11.28 -3.11 -17.23
C ALA A 192 -9.78 -3.23 -17.57
N GLU A 193 -9.25 -4.43 -17.60
CA GLU A 193 -7.88 -4.66 -18.03
C GLU A 193 -7.68 -4.30 -19.50
N SER A 194 -8.68 -4.59 -20.34
CA SER A 194 -8.67 -4.24 -21.77
C SER A 194 -10.10 -4.19 -22.33
N TRP A 195 -10.24 -3.81 -23.58
CA TRP A 195 -11.52 -3.65 -24.28
C TRP A 195 -12.41 -4.90 -24.28
N GLN A 196 -11.84 -6.09 -24.15
CA GLN A 196 -12.56 -7.36 -24.16
C GLN A 196 -13.04 -7.81 -22.76
N HIS A 197 -12.69 -7.07 -21.71
CA HIS A 197 -13.05 -7.41 -20.34
C HIS A 197 -14.25 -6.58 -19.86
N VAL A 198 -15.04 -7.19 -18.99
CA VAL A 198 -16.13 -6.46 -18.31
C VAL A 198 -15.52 -5.54 -17.24
N PRO A 199 -15.84 -4.23 -17.27
CA PRO A 199 -15.41 -3.31 -16.23
C PRO A 199 -15.92 -3.73 -14.85
N MET A 200 -15.05 -3.59 -13.85
CA MET A 200 -15.37 -3.89 -12.43
C MET A 200 -14.76 -2.83 -11.53
N ILE A 201 -15.19 -2.78 -10.27
CA ILE A 201 -14.55 -1.93 -9.26
C ILE A 201 -13.08 -2.38 -9.13
N ARG A 202 -12.17 -1.43 -9.24
CA ARG A 202 -10.73 -1.63 -9.06
C ARG A 202 -10.19 -0.56 -8.15
N MET A 203 -9.31 -0.98 -7.26
CA MET A 203 -8.55 -0.04 -6.45
C MET A 203 -7.92 1.04 -7.34
N CYS A 204 -8.13 2.29 -6.98
CA CYS A 204 -7.64 3.45 -7.70
C CYS A 204 -6.31 3.98 -7.12
N ASN A 205 -6.04 5.28 -7.22
CA ASN A 205 -4.96 5.88 -6.45
C ASN A 205 -5.50 6.13 -5.03
N LEU A 206 -5.12 5.28 -4.10
CA LEU A 206 -5.58 5.32 -2.72
C LEU A 206 -4.44 5.76 -1.81
N ASN A 207 -4.50 6.96 -1.27
CA ASN A 207 -3.37 7.67 -0.74
C ASN A 207 -3.54 8.00 0.75
N LEU A 208 -2.56 7.65 1.58
CA LEU A 208 -2.45 8.20 2.94
C LEU A 208 -1.94 9.63 2.84
N LEU A 209 -2.69 10.58 3.35
CA LEU A 209 -2.24 11.97 3.36
C LEU A 209 -0.99 12.13 4.23
N PRO A 210 -0.03 12.98 3.81
CA PRO A 210 1.19 13.20 4.58
C PRO A 210 0.91 13.92 5.89
N GLY A 211 1.78 13.69 6.88
CA GLY A 211 1.81 14.37 8.16
C GLY A 211 2.90 15.42 8.22
N GLU A 212 3.53 15.55 9.39
CA GLU A 212 4.48 16.63 9.67
C GLU A 212 5.85 16.11 10.15
N TYR A 213 6.02 14.80 10.34
CA TYR A 213 7.23 14.21 10.91
C TYR A 213 8.31 13.99 9.85
N THR A 214 9.55 14.29 10.18
CA THR A 214 10.69 13.71 9.44
C THR A 214 10.92 12.26 9.87
N LEU A 215 11.62 11.48 9.06
CA LEU A 215 11.98 10.11 9.44
C LEU A 215 12.86 10.10 10.71
N ASP A 216 13.80 11.05 10.80
CA ASP A 216 14.70 11.17 11.94
C ASP A 216 13.92 11.45 13.24
N GLN A 217 12.95 12.37 13.22
CA GLN A 217 12.07 12.63 14.38
C GLN A 217 11.28 11.38 14.79
N MET A 218 10.76 10.61 13.82
CA MET A 218 10.06 9.37 14.14
C MET A 218 10.97 8.37 14.87
N ILE A 219 12.23 8.27 14.44
CA ILE A 219 13.23 7.38 15.03
C ILE A 219 13.66 7.89 16.40
N GLU A 220 13.94 9.18 16.54
CA GLU A 220 14.38 9.82 17.80
C GLU A 220 13.40 9.62 18.96
N GLU A 221 12.10 9.55 18.67
CA GLU A 221 11.05 9.34 19.65
C GLU A 221 10.74 7.85 19.97
N VAL A 222 11.57 6.91 19.50
CA VAL A 222 11.46 5.48 19.79
C VAL A 222 12.64 5.05 20.68
N ASP A 223 12.36 4.59 21.90
CA ASP A 223 13.40 4.10 22.79
C ASP A 223 13.89 2.70 22.40
N ASP A 224 12.95 1.80 22.10
CA ASP A 224 13.21 0.44 21.63
C ASP A 224 12.23 0.08 20.50
N GLY A 225 12.72 -0.16 19.31
CA GLY A 225 11.87 -0.41 18.16
C GLY A 225 12.64 -0.93 16.95
N ILE A 226 11.94 -0.95 15.81
CA ILE A 226 12.45 -1.46 14.55
C ILE A 226 12.01 -0.54 13.40
N TYR A 227 12.96 -0.12 12.56
CA TYR A 227 12.69 0.50 11.27
C TYR A 227 12.73 -0.58 10.19
N MET A 228 11.71 -0.66 9.33
CA MET A 228 11.57 -1.69 8.29
C MET A 228 11.35 -1.07 6.91
N GLU A 229 12.00 -1.62 5.88
CA GLU A 229 11.86 -1.18 4.49
C GLU A 229 11.60 -2.33 3.52
N SER A 230 10.90 -1.99 2.45
CA SER A 230 10.66 -2.82 1.27
C SER A 230 9.98 -4.15 1.57
N ASN A 231 8.88 -4.40 0.90
CA ASN A 231 8.16 -5.66 1.09
C ASN A 231 8.99 -6.87 0.63
N ARG A 232 8.85 -7.99 1.32
CA ARG A 232 9.35 -9.29 0.93
C ARG A 232 8.23 -10.31 0.77
N SER A 233 7.25 -10.26 1.66
CA SER A 233 6.11 -11.17 1.66
C SER A 233 4.92 -10.53 2.35
N TRP A 234 3.72 -10.98 1.98
CA TRP A 234 2.50 -10.56 2.66
C TRP A 234 1.48 -11.70 2.68
N SER A 235 0.67 -11.69 3.72
CA SER A 235 -0.50 -12.55 3.85
C SER A 235 -1.58 -11.77 4.56
N ILE A 236 -2.80 -11.87 4.09
CA ILE A 236 -3.97 -11.21 4.68
C ILE A 236 -5.18 -12.13 4.50
N ASP A 237 -6.08 -12.16 5.47
CA ASP A 237 -7.26 -13.00 5.41
C ASP A 237 -8.29 -12.51 4.37
N ASP A 238 -9.27 -13.35 4.06
CA ASP A 238 -10.30 -13.06 3.06
C ASP A 238 -11.12 -11.80 3.40
N LYS A 239 -11.25 -11.46 4.68
CA LYS A 239 -11.93 -10.24 5.14
C LYS A 239 -11.05 -9.00 5.12
N ARG A 240 -9.75 -9.13 4.87
CA ARG A 240 -8.78 -8.04 4.94
C ARG A 240 -8.62 -7.46 6.36
N LEU A 241 -8.93 -8.28 7.37
CA LEU A 241 -8.91 -7.89 8.77
C LEU A 241 -7.60 -8.25 9.47
N ASN A 242 -7.13 -9.49 9.30
CA ASN A 242 -5.91 -9.98 9.93
C ASN A 242 -4.80 -10.12 8.90
N PHE A 243 -3.64 -9.58 9.18
CA PHE A 243 -2.51 -9.59 8.25
C PHE A 243 -1.19 -9.96 8.94
N GLN A 244 -0.24 -10.44 8.13
CA GLN A 244 1.16 -10.60 8.46
C GLN A 244 2.00 -10.24 7.24
N PHE A 245 2.92 -9.29 7.41
CA PHE A 245 3.82 -8.83 6.34
C PHE A 245 5.27 -9.00 6.74
N GLY A 246 6.12 -9.26 5.74
CA GLY A 246 7.57 -9.33 5.90
C GLY A 246 8.26 -8.28 5.04
N CYS A 247 9.36 -7.74 5.54
CA CYS A 247 10.18 -6.79 4.81
C CYS A 247 11.54 -7.41 4.43
N GLN A 248 12.23 -6.80 3.47
CA GLN A 248 13.56 -7.24 3.02
C GLN A 248 14.62 -6.94 4.06
N VAL A 249 14.52 -5.80 4.74
CA VAL A 249 15.50 -5.33 5.70
C VAL A 249 14.85 -4.60 6.85
N ALA A 250 15.51 -4.63 8.00
CA ALA A 250 15.19 -3.76 9.11
C ALA A 250 16.46 -3.28 9.82
N TRP A 251 16.29 -2.28 10.66
CA TRP A 251 17.32 -1.80 11.59
C TRP A 251 16.72 -1.67 12.99
N GLU A 252 17.51 -2.05 13.98
CA GLU A 252 17.16 -1.78 15.37
C GLU A 252 17.07 -0.27 15.60
N ILE A 253 16.09 0.15 16.41
CA ILE A 253 16.08 1.49 16.99
C ILE A 253 16.34 1.33 18.48
N LYS A 254 17.40 1.96 18.97
CA LYS A 254 17.76 1.98 20.39
C LYS A 254 18.05 3.40 20.84
N ARG A 255 17.28 3.87 21.81
CA ARG A 255 17.42 5.23 22.37
C ARG A 255 17.45 6.31 21.27
N GLY A 256 16.46 6.22 20.36
CA GLY A 256 16.29 7.21 19.27
C GLY A 256 17.32 7.12 18.15
N LYS A 257 18.05 6.02 18.00
CA LYS A 257 19.08 5.87 16.96
C LYS A 257 18.96 4.53 16.24
N LEU A 258 19.22 4.57 14.92
CA LEU A 258 19.36 3.35 14.14
C LEU A 258 20.63 2.59 14.59
N GLY A 259 20.44 1.30 14.83
CA GLY A 259 21.48 0.36 15.22
C GLY A 259 21.84 -0.59 14.10
N ARG A 260 22.07 -1.85 14.47
CA ARG A 260 22.47 -2.90 13.53
C ARG A 260 21.32 -3.31 12.62
N MET A 261 21.70 -3.74 11.42
CA MET A 261 20.79 -4.34 10.44
C MET A 261 20.25 -5.69 10.95
N LEU A 262 18.98 -5.97 10.59
CA LEU A 262 18.25 -7.20 10.94
C LEU A 262 17.72 -7.83 9.66
N LYS A 263 17.75 -9.17 9.58
CA LYS A 263 17.16 -9.93 8.48
C LYS A 263 15.81 -10.53 8.83
N ASN A 264 15.00 -10.82 7.79
CA ASN A 264 13.70 -11.45 7.86
C ASN A 264 12.72 -10.76 8.84
N PRO A 265 12.63 -9.42 8.85
CA PRO A 265 11.68 -8.74 9.73
C PRO A 265 10.25 -9.01 9.28
N THR A 266 9.38 -9.31 10.23
CA THR A 266 7.93 -9.47 10.00
C THR A 266 7.14 -8.71 11.04
N TYR A 267 5.92 -8.29 10.68
CA TYR A 267 4.96 -7.72 11.61
C TYR A 267 3.54 -8.18 11.28
N ALA A 268 2.68 -8.22 12.26
CA ALA A 268 1.32 -8.70 12.13
C ALA A 268 0.36 -7.87 12.97
N GLY A 269 -0.91 -7.85 12.56
CA GLY A 269 -1.92 -7.11 13.29
C GLY A 269 -3.34 -7.36 12.80
N VAL A 270 -4.27 -6.70 13.50
CA VAL A 270 -5.66 -6.55 13.11
C VAL A 270 -5.82 -5.15 12.55
N THR A 271 -6.35 -5.01 11.36
CA THR A 271 -6.34 -3.76 10.58
C THR A 271 -6.73 -2.50 11.37
N PRO A 272 -7.90 -2.41 12.06
CA PRO A 272 -8.22 -1.19 12.79
C PRO A 272 -7.34 -0.94 14.01
N GLN A 273 -6.86 -1.99 14.66
CA GLN A 273 -5.95 -1.86 15.81
C GLN A 273 -4.58 -1.33 15.35
N PHE A 274 -4.07 -1.87 14.25
CA PHE A 274 -2.81 -1.44 13.66
C PHE A 274 -2.87 0.04 13.24
N TRP A 275 -3.85 0.43 12.43
CA TRP A 275 -4.01 1.84 12.02
C TRP A 275 -4.35 2.75 13.22
N GLY A 276 -5.02 2.22 14.25
CA GLY A 276 -5.28 2.91 15.52
C GLY A 276 -4.01 3.23 16.31
N SER A 277 -2.94 2.45 16.12
CA SER A 277 -1.64 2.68 16.77
C SER A 277 -0.72 3.63 16.01
N CYS A 278 -1.14 4.14 14.85
CA CYS A 278 -0.37 5.12 14.06
C CYS A 278 -0.32 6.46 14.82
N ASP A 279 0.87 6.89 15.20
CA ASP A 279 1.07 8.14 15.95
C ASP A 279 2.00 9.16 15.27
N ALA A 280 2.59 8.81 14.11
CA ALA A 280 3.35 9.74 13.29
C ALA A 280 3.27 9.33 11.81
N ILE A 281 3.15 10.33 10.94
CA ILE A 281 3.15 10.18 9.48
C ILE A 281 4.14 11.20 8.91
N GLY A 282 4.90 10.77 7.92
CA GLY A 282 5.96 11.54 7.29
C GLY A 282 5.45 12.77 6.54
N GLU A 283 6.30 13.78 6.48
CA GLU A 283 6.06 15.06 5.81
C GLU A 283 5.91 14.93 4.28
N PRO A 284 5.35 15.95 3.60
CA PRO A 284 5.11 15.91 2.15
C PRO A 284 6.36 15.66 1.30
N THR A 285 7.55 16.03 1.76
CA THR A 285 8.82 15.82 1.04
C THR A 285 9.21 14.36 0.90
N THR A 286 8.71 13.49 1.79
CA THR A 286 8.94 12.05 1.79
C THR A 286 7.76 11.24 1.22
N TRP A 287 6.70 11.94 0.80
CA TRP A 287 5.50 11.33 0.26
C TRP A 287 5.68 10.99 -1.23
N VAL A 288 5.57 9.71 -1.56
CA VAL A 288 5.83 9.18 -2.91
C VAL A 288 4.62 8.41 -3.40
N PRO A 289 4.19 8.60 -4.67
CA PRO A 289 3.17 7.76 -5.30
C PRO A 289 3.76 6.42 -5.74
N TRP A 290 3.65 5.41 -4.88
CA TRP A 290 4.11 4.05 -5.14
C TRP A 290 3.11 3.29 -6.02
N GLY A 291 3.51 2.97 -7.24
CA GLY A 291 2.67 2.24 -8.18
C GLY A 291 2.75 0.73 -8.02
N THR A 292 1.59 0.07 -8.00
CA THR A 292 1.45 -1.39 -8.08
C THR A 292 0.96 -1.75 -9.48
N PRO A 293 1.81 -2.35 -10.35
CA PRO A 293 1.47 -2.56 -11.75
C PRO A 293 0.61 -3.81 -12.02
N ASN A 294 0.46 -4.70 -11.05
CA ASN A 294 -0.06 -6.06 -11.24
C ASN A 294 -1.06 -6.50 -10.15
N CYS A 295 -1.98 -5.63 -9.76
CA CYS A 295 -3.05 -6.00 -8.83
C CYS A 295 -4.11 -6.85 -9.54
N GLY A 296 -4.31 -8.11 -9.10
CA GLY A 296 -5.28 -9.05 -9.68
C GLY A 296 -6.63 -9.01 -8.96
N LYS A 297 -7.74 -9.14 -9.71
CA LYS A 297 -9.11 -9.28 -9.18
C LYS A 297 -10.03 -9.93 -10.21
N GLY A 298 -11.09 -10.55 -9.73
CA GLY A 298 -12.16 -11.11 -10.57
C GLY A 298 -11.91 -12.52 -11.04
N GLU A 299 -12.95 -13.16 -11.58
CA GLU A 299 -12.93 -14.50 -12.13
C GLU A 299 -13.73 -14.51 -13.45
N PRO A 300 -13.05 -14.58 -14.62
CA PRO A 300 -11.61 -14.71 -14.81
C PRO A 300 -10.84 -13.46 -14.32
N MET A 301 -9.61 -13.69 -13.85
CA MET A 301 -8.79 -12.65 -13.26
C MET A 301 -8.45 -11.54 -14.26
N GLN A 302 -8.56 -10.31 -13.83
CA GLN A 302 -8.12 -9.11 -14.53
C GLN A 302 -7.02 -8.41 -13.74
N VAL A 303 -5.99 -7.93 -14.43
CA VAL A 303 -4.91 -7.14 -13.83
C VAL A 303 -5.26 -5.65 -13.89
N GLY A 304 -5.22 -4.98 -12.74
CA GLY A 304 -5.33 -3.53 -12.62
C GLY A 304 -4.03 -2.90 -12.17
N ARG A 305 -3.81 -1.65 -12.56
CA ARG A 305 -2.68 -0.83 -12.13
C ARG A 305 -3.18 0.22 -11.18
N THR A 306 -2.54 0.36 -10.04
CA THR A 306 -3.01 1.21 -8.93
C THR A 306 -1.84 1.92 -8.28
N THR A 307 -2.10 2.96 -7.52
CA THR A 307 -1.08 3.69 -6.77
C THR A 307 -1.55 3.87 -5.33
N GLN A 308 -0.63 3.70 -4.39
CA GLN A 308 -0.82 4.10 -3.02
C GLN A 308 0.29 5.08 -2.65
N ALA A 309 -0.03 6.38 -2.66
CA ALA A 309 0.94 7.36 -2.24
C ALA A 309 1.04 7.36 -0.71
N ALA A 310 2.27 7.30 -0.23
CA ALA A 310 2.57 7.22 1.19
C ALA A 310 3.94 7.81 1.52
N ALA A 311 4.05 8.36 2.71
CA ALA A 311 5.29 8.68 3.42
C ALA A 311 5.59 7.58 4.45
N PRO A 312 6.77 7.55 5.08
CA PRO A 312 7.02 6.71 6.25
C PRO A 312 5.99 6.95 7.36
N ALA A 313 5.70 5.92 8.15
CA ALA A 313 4.78 6.05 9.27
C ALA A 313 5.22 5.19 10.46
N ARG A 314 4.89 5.66 11.68
CA ARG A 314 5.21 4.99 12.94
C ARG A 314 3.96 4.42 13.59
N PHE A 315 4.10 3.21 14.11
CA PHE A 315 3.05 2.45 14.78
C PHE A 315 3.55 1.94 16.14
N ARG A 316 2.75 2.12 17.20
CA ARG A 316 3.12 1.75 18.56
C ARG A 316 2.62 0.37 18.93
N GLY A 317 3.45 -0.36 19.68
CA GLY A 317 3.06 -1.62 20.29
C GLY A 317 2.63 -2.71 19.27
N VAL A 318 3.34 -2.84 18.18
CA VAL A 318 3.03 -3.79 17.10
C VAL A 318 3.69 -5.13 17.37
N ARG A 319 2.98 -6.23 17.08
CA ARG A 319 3.53 -7.58 17.11
C ARG A 319 4.50 -7.78 15.96
N VAL A 320 5.74 -8.15 16.28
CA VAL A 320 6.82 -8.42 15.32
C VAL A 320 7.35 -9.85 15.48
N GLY A 321 8.00 -10.34 14.42
CA GLY A 321 8.57 -11.69 14.37
C GLY A 321 7.53 -12.76 14.05
N VAL A 322 8.02 -13.94 13.65
CA VAL A 322 7.17 -15.13 13.46
C VAL A 322 7.01 -15.75 14.83
N GLY A 323 5.81 -15.64 15.40
CA GLY A 323 5.51 -16.29 16.67
C GLY A 323 5.53 -17.81 16.51
N TYR A 324 6.68 -18.42 16.58
CA TYR A 324 6.84 -19.79 16.98
C TYR A 324 7.07 -19.76 18.49
N ASP A 325 6.00 -19.60 19.26
CA ASP A 325 6.02 -20.02 20.65
C ASP A 325 6.11 -21.53 20.62
N GLY A 326 7.35 -22.04 20.70
CA GLY A 326 7.61 -23.46 20.86
C GLY A 326 6.98 -23.96 22.18
N ARG A 327 5.67 -24.23 22.16
CA ARG A 327 4.94 -25.01 23.15
C ARG A 327 4.11 -26.05 22.44
#